data_17abeda088d9573e419c85829a9db049
#
_entry.id   17abeda088d9573e419c85829a9db049
#
_cell.length_a   1.000
_cell.length_b   1.000
_cell.length_c   1.000
_cell.angle_alpha   90.00
_cell.angle_beta   90.00
_cell.angle_gamma   90.00
#
_symmetry.space_group_name_H-M   'P 1'
#
loop_
_entity.id
_entity.type
_entity.pdbx_description
1 polymer ?
#
loop_
_entity_poly.entity_id
_entity_poly.type
_entity_poly.pdbx_seq_one_letter_code
_entity_poly.pdbx_strand_id
1 'polypeptide(L)'
;CGAGKTTWILQELAQASAPAIYVTPGVGTVPIDATRVAARFPQVDIFHRQPEAELRQRLAAGASAYFELGFHLEMDIPLLETLPHRRVALVADDDADAGWSLWADQVVRGNPSPVKLPAVQIWRAPLTGQVFDPPSLDTFWQELTQGAYGEVQRAKGIFELADGQAFHFDFVGSLPGTAYTELPLPRWLKGRPYRFSGLEVVGQGLEEGAIAATLKDCTLSDSLLASHQASLQTSDSLEVA
;
A
#
# COMPACT_ATOMS: atom_id res chain seq x y z
N CYS A 1 -2.63 -5.14 -11.84
CA CYS A 1 -1.98 -4.83 -10.56
C CYS A 1 -0.57 -4.32 -10.84
N GLY A 2 -0.08 -3.31 -10.09
CA GLY A 2 1.25 -2.73 -10.32
C GLY A 2 1.33 -1.65 -11.42
N ALA A 3 0.24 -1.33 -12.10
CA ALA A 3 0.21 -0.30 -13.16
C ALA A 3 0.49 1.14 -12.69
N GLY A 4 0.63 1.37 -11.39
CA GLY A 4 0.95 2.69 -10.83
C GLY A 4 -0.26 3.54 -10.41
N LYS A 5 -1.46 2.94 -10.25
CA LYS A 5 -2.68 3.68 -9.86
C LYS A 5 -2.50 4.54 -8.62
N THR A 6 -2.06 3.96 -7.52
CA THR A 6 -1.83 4.71 -6.27
C THR A 6 -0.79 5.81 -6.47
N THR A 7 0.27 5.56 -7.24
CA THR A 7 1.30 6.56 -7.54
C THR A 7 0.73 7.75 -8.32
N TRP A 8 -0.12 7.48 -9.31
CA TRP A 8 -0.81 8.52 -10.07
C TRP A 8 -1.76 9.34 -9.16
N ILE A 9 -2.55 8.66 -8.32
CA ILE A 9 -3.43 9.34 -7.35
C ILE A 9 -2.63 10.23 -6.39
N LEU A 10 -1.47 9.76 -5.90
CA LEU A 10 -0.59 10.58 -5.04
C LEU A 10 -0.08 11.84 -5.75
N GLN A 11 0.15 11.77 -7.06
CA GLN A 11 0.54 12.94 -7.87
C GLN A 11 -0.63 13.94 -8.02
N GLU A 12 -1.83 13.43 -8.27
CA GLU A 12 -3.03 14.26 -8.34
C GLU A 12 -3.34 14.94 -7.01
N LEU A 13 -3.24 14.18 -5.90
CA LEU A 13 -3.43 14.71 -4.54
C LEU A 13 -2.41 15.79 -4.18
N ALA A 14 -1.16 15.67 -4.65
CA ALA A 14 -0.13 16.68 -4.43
C ALA A 14 -0.43 18.02 -5.14
N GLN A 15 -1.26 18.00 -6.18
CA GLN A 15 -1.64 19.16 -6.97
C GLN A 15 -3.06 19.66 -6.62
N ALA A 16 -3.80 18.91 -5.80
CA ALA A 16 -5.17 19.25 -5.46
C ALA A 16 -5.24 20.52 -4.62
N SER A 17 -6.03 21.49 -5.04
CA SER A 17 -6.32 22.73 -4.31
C SER A 17 -7.61 22.67 -3.49
N ALA A 18 -8.48 21.71 -3.77
CA ALA A 18 -9.73 21.46 -3.05
C ALA A 18 -9.54 20.35 -2.00
N PRO A 19 -10.41 20.29 -0.98
CA PRO A 19 -10.47 19.13 -0.09
C PRO A 19 -10.58 17.83 -0.89
N ALA A 20 -9.80 16.82 -0.52
CA ALA A 20 -9.74 15.56 -1.24
C ALA A 20 -10.13 14.37 -0.37
N ILE A 21 -10.74 13.38 -1.01
CA ILE A 21 -11.15 12.13 -0.40
C ILE A 21 -10.49 11.00 -1.19
N TYR A 22 -9.87 10.06 -0.51
CA TYR A 22 -9.38 8.82 -1.12
C TYR A 22 -10.31 7.67 -0.74
N VAL A 23 -10.88 7.02 -1.74
CA VAL A 23 -11.86 5.94 -1.56
C VAL A 23 -11.27 4.61 -2.01
N THR A 24 -11.27 3.63 -1.12
CA THR A 24 -10.93 2.24 -1.42
C THR A 24 -12.18 1.36 -1.32
N PRO A 25 -12.90 1.13 -2.41
CA PRO A 25 -14.13 0.33 -2.37
C PRO A 25 -13.88 -1.15 -2.07
N GLY A 26 -12.62 -1.57 -2.11
CA GLY A 26 -12.23 -2.95 -1.85
C GLY A 26 -12.42 -3.39 -0.41
N VAL A 27 -12.84 -4.64 -0.25
CA VAL A 27 -12.93 -5.32 1.03
C VAL A 27 -11.56 -5.91 1.34
N GLY A 28 -10.79 -5.26 2.19
CA GLY A 28 -9.48 -5.79 2.59
C GLY A 28 -9.17 -5.52 4.06
N THR A 29 -8.57 -6.49 4.72
CA THR A 29 -8.05 -6.36 6.09
C THR A 29 -6.69 -5.65 6.11
N VAL A 30 -6.14 -5.30 4.94
CA VAL A 30 -4.77 -4.79 4.77
C VAL A 30 -4.79 -3.51 3.91
N PRO A 31 -5.13 -2.34 4.50
CA PRO A 31 -5.28 -1.07 3.77
C PRO A 31 -3.95 -0.36 3.49
N ILE A 32 -2.99 -1.05 2.85
CA ILE A 32 -1.64 -0.52 2.59
C ILE A 32 -1.67 0.80 1.82
N ASP A 33 -2.40 0.85 0.69
CA ASP A 33 -2.45 2.05 -0.15
C ASP A 33 -3.10 3.23 0.57
N ALA A 34 -4.18 2.97 1.33
CA ALA A 34 -4.85 3.98 2.13
C ALA A 34 -3.96 4.53 3.24
N THR A 35 -3.19 3.66 3.91
CA THR A 35 -2.23 4.08 4.94
C THR A 35 -1.11 4.92 4.34
N ARG A 36 -0.61 4.55 3.15
CA ARG A 36 0.39 5.34 2.43
C ARG A 36 -0.13 6.73 2.06
N VAL A 37 -1.38 6.82 1.58
CA VAL A 37 -2.03 8.11 1.27
C VAL A 37 -2.20 8.94 2.53
N ALA A 38 -2.74 8.36 3.61
CA ALA A 38 -2.94 9.06 4.89
C ALA A 38 -1.63 9.58 5.51
N ALA A 39 -0.56 8.79 5.42
CA ALA A 39 0.75 9.21 5.94
C ALA A 39 1.31 10.41 5.16
N ARG A 40 1.18 10.40 3.82
CA ARG A 40 1.72 11.46 2.97
C ARG A 40 0.84 12.71 2.92
N PHE A 41 -0.46 12.55 3.06
CA PHE A 41 -1.46 13.63 2.97
C PHE A 41 -2.44 13.54 4.14
N PRO A 42 -2.03 13.98 5.36
CA PRO A 42 -2.86 13.91 6.56
C PRO A 42 -4.20 14.69 6.46
N GLN A 43 -4.29 15.62 5.48
CA GLN A 43 -5.51 16.39 5.22
C GLN A 43 -6.52 15.70 4.31
N VAL A 44 -6.16 14.53 3.74
CA VAL A 44 -7.04 13.74 2.85
C VAL A 44 -7.90 12.81 3.69
N ASP A 45 -9.20 12.89 3.52
CA ASP A 45 -10.13 11.97 4.15
C ASP A 45 -10.04 10.58 3.52
N ILE A 46 -9.84 9.54 4.33
CA ILE A 46 -9.77 8.15 3.85
C ILE A 46 -11.12 7.46 4.04
N PHE A 47 -11.75 7.07 2.93
CA PHE A 47 -13.04 6.37 2.94
C PHE A 47 -12.87 4.90 2.53
N HIS A 48 -13.26 3.98 3.42
CA HIS A 48 -13.26 2.54 3.16
C HIS A 48 -14.69 2.02 2.92
N ARG A 49 -15.59 2.30 3.84
CA ARG A 49 -16.99 1.83 3.85
C ARG A 49 -17.93 2.85 4.51
N GLN A 50 -17.60 4.12 4.38
CA GLN A 50 -18.47 5.17 4.91
C GLN A 50 -19.83 5.15 4.19
N PRO A 51 -20.88 5.64 4.85
CA PRO A 51 -22.19 5.80 4.23
C PRO A 51 -22.08 6.68 2.97
N GLU A 52 -22.75 6.26 1.91
CA GLU A 52 -22.82 7.00 0.65
C GLU A 52 -23.27 8.46 0.85
N ALA A 53 -24.16 8.67 1.81
CA ALA A 53 -24.67 10.00 2.16
C ALA A 53 -23.55 10.96 2.61
N GLU A 54 -22.57 10.48 3.37
CA GLU A 54 -21.44 11.29 3.81
C GLU A 54 -20.54 11.68 2.61
N LEU A 55 -20.26 10.73 1.72
CA LEU A 55 -19.50 11.01 0.51
C LEU A 55 -20.20 12.07 -0.35
N ARG A 56 -21.52 11.92 -0.58
CA ARG A 56 -22.31 12.89 -1.35
C ARG A 56 -22.30 14.26 -0.69
N GLN A 57 -22.39 14.34 0.62
CA GLN A 57 -22.31 15.59 1.36
C GLN A 57 -20.96 16.30 1.13
N ARG A 58 -19.85 15.55 1.23
CA ARG A 58 -18.50 16.10 0.99
C ARG A 58 -18.30 16.57 -0.44
N LEU A 59 -18.78 15.79 -1.42
CA LEU A 59 -18.74 16.18 -2.84
C LEU A 59 -19.57 17.44 -3.10
N ALA A 60 -20.76 17.54 -2.51
CA ALA A 60 -21.61 18.75 -2.61
C ALA A 60 -20.95 19.97 -1.97
N ALA A 61 -20.09 19.78 -0.97
CA ALA A 61 -19.30 20.84 -0.36
C ALA A 61 -18.02 21.20 -1.16
N GLY A 62 -17.83 20.63 -2.34
CA GLY A 62 -16.72 20.95 -3.25
C GLY A 62 -15.47 20.07 -3.09
N ALA A 63 -15.54 18.97 -2.35
CA ALA A 63 -14.45 18.01 -2.29
C ALA A 63 -14.32 17.21 -3.58
N SER A 64 -13.10 16.78 -3.91
CA SER A 64 -12.81 15.83 -4.98
C SER A 64 -12.58 14.44 -4.42
N ALA A 65 -13.16 13.39 -5.02
CA ALA A 65 -12.95 12.02 -4.59
C ALA A 65 -12.18 11.21 -5.63
N TYR A 66 -11.18 10.46 -5.15
CA TYR A 66 -10.36 9.55 -5.93
C TYR A 66 -10.68 8.10 -5.55
N PHE A 67 -11.27 7.35 -6.49
CA PHE A 67 -11.63 5.95 -6.31
C PHE A 67 -10.54 5.08 -6.93
N GLU A 68 -9.82 4.32 -6.10
CA GLU A 68 -8.85 3.37 -6.60
C GLU A 68 -9.46 1.98 -6.78
N LEU A 69 -9.71 1.59 -8.04
CA LEU A 69 -10.25 0.28 -8.39
C LEU A 69 -9.14 -0.77 -8.39
N GLY A 70 -9.28 -1.79 -7.57
CA GLY A 70 -8.42 -2.98 -7.60
C GLY A 70 -8.70 -3.85 -8.82
N PHE A 71 -7.74 -4.68 -9.22
CA PHE A 71 -7.89 -5.61 -10.36
C PHE A 71 -8.93 -6.73 -10.10
N HIS A 72 -9.30 -6.94 -8.85
CA HIS A 72 -10.28 -7.94 -8.39
C HIS A 72 -11.68 -7.34 -8.14
N LEU A 73 -11.83 -6.04 -8.37
CA LEU A 73 -13.12 -5.37 -8.24
C LEU A 73 -13.81 -5.32 -9.59
N GLU A 74 -15.11 -5.52 -9.57
CA GLU A 74 -15.95 -5.19 -10.72
C GLU A 74 -15.82 -3.70 -11.03
N MET A 75 -15.69 -3.36 -12.31
CA MET A 75 -15.54 -1.97 -12.73
C MET A 75 -16.86 -1.18 -12.60
N ASP A 76 -17.96 -1.91 -12.45
CA ASP A 76 -19.29 -1.32 -12.25
C ASP A 76 -19.53 -1.11 -10.75
N ILE A 77 -19.34 0.10 -10.31
CA ILE A 77 -19.70 0.54 -8.96
C ILE A 77 -20.99 1.35 -9.08
N PRO A 78 -22.13 0.84 -8.57
CA PRO A 78 -23.44 1.50 -8.73
C PRO A 78 -23.46 2.96 -8.26
N LEU A 79 -22.66 3.26 -7.24
CA LEU A 79 -22.49 4.64 -6.75
C LEU A 79 -21.96 5.58 -7.84
N LEU A 80 -21.02 5.13 -8.66
CA LEU A 80 -20.40 5.96 -9.70
C LEU A 80 -21.36 6.26 -10.84
N GLU A 81 -22.35 5.40 -11.12
CA GLU A 81 -23.39 5.67 -12.13
C GLU A 81 -24.22 6.92 -11.81
N THR A 82 -24.31 7.25 -10.52
CA THR A 82 -25.16 8.36 -10.04
C THR A 82 -24.37 9.64 -9.75
N LEU A 83 -23.06 9.60 -9.89
CA LEU A 83 -22.16 10.74 -9.64
C LEU A 83 -21.47 11.18 -10.95
N PRO A 84 -21.29 12.48 -11.16
CA PRO A 84 -20.42 12.93 -12.23
C PRO A 84 -18.99 12.46 -11.92
N HIS A 85 -18.39 11.70 -12.83
CA HIS A 85 -17.06 11.14 -12.63
C HIS A 85 -16.26 11.13 -13.92
N ARG A 86 -14.95 11.01 -13.80
CA ARG A 86 -14.01 10.76 -14.89
C ARG A 86 -13.31 9.43 -14.65
N ARG A 87 -13.30 8.59 -15.65
CA ARG A 87 -12.61 7.30 -15.63
C ARG A 87 -11.21 7.44 -16.19
N VAL A 88 -10.23 7.01 -15.40
CA VAL A 88 -8.82 7.05 -15.80
C VAL A 88 -8.28 5.62 -15.82
N ALA A 89 -7.75 5.20 -16.96
CA ALA A 89 -7.07 3.92 -17.11
C ALA A 89 -5.55 4.14 -17.13
N LEU A 90 -4.83 3.41 -16.28
CA LEU A 90 -3.36 3.32 -16.35
C LEU A 90 -3.00 2.01 -17.06
N VAL A 91 -2.43 2.12 -18.24
CA VAL A 91 -2.11 0.96 -19.10
C VAL A 91 -0.65 1.00 -19.51
N ALA A 92 -0.05 -0.19 -19.71
CA ALA A 92 1.25 -0.29 -20.36
C ALA A 92 1.12 0.00 -21.87
N ASP A 93 2.22 0.37 -22.51
CA ASP A 93 2.21 0.67 -23.96
C ASP A 93 1.66 -0.49 -24.80
N ASP A 94 2.02 -1.71 -24.42
CA ASP A 94 1.61 -2.95 -25.13
C ASP A 94 0.10 -3.23 -24.98
N ASP A 95 -0.55 -2.65 -23.97
CA ASP A 95 -1.98 -2.82 -23.67
C ASP A 95 -2.84 -1.62 -24.14
N ALA A 96 -2.24 -0.60 -24.74
CA ALA A 96 -2.95 0.63 -25.13
C ALA A 96 -4.11 0.38 -26.08
N ASP A 97 -4.02 -0.66 -26.91
CA ASP A 97 -5.06 -1.06 -27.87
C ASP A 97 -6.15 -2.00 -27.29
N ALA A 98 -6.05 -2.39 -26.02
CA ALA A 98 -6.93 -3.37 -25.39
C ALA A 98 -8.36 -2.87 -25.06
N GLY A 99 -8.85 -1.86 -25.77
CA GLY A 99 -10.22 -1.32 -25.60
C GLY A 99 -10.39 -0.37 -24.40
N TRP A 100 -9.32 -0.04 -23.68
CA TRP A 100 -9.37 0.89 -22.57
C TRP A 100 -9.84 2.29 -22.99
N SER A 101 -9.54 2.71 -24.22
CA SER A 101 -10.02 3.97 -24.79
C SER A 101 -11.55 4.03 -24.99
N LEU A 102 -12.23 2.87 -24.98
CA LEU A 102 -13.70 2.81 -25.04
C LEU A 102 -14.33 2.95 -23.66
N TRP A 103 -13.60 2.59 -22.61
CA TRP A 103 -14.08 2.63 -21.22
C TRP A 103 -13.66 3.88 -20.47
N ALA A 104 -12.42 4.33 -20.66
CA ALA A 104 -11.85 5.46 -19.93
C ALA A 104 -12.01 6.78 -20.67
N ASP A 105 -12.28 7.84 -19.91
CA ASP A 105 -12.28 9.22 -20.41
C ASP A 105 -10.84 9.75 -20.59
N GLN A 106 -9.89 9.12 -19.89
CA GLN A 106 -8.46 9.39 -20.04
C GLN A 106 -7.65 8.10 -19.90
N VAL A 107 -6.74 7.88 -20.83
CA VAL A 107 -5.74 6.82 -20.76
C VAL A 107 -4.39 7.43 -20.40
N VAL A 108 -3.75 6.91 -19.37
CA VAL A 108 -2.44 7.36 -18.86
C VAL A 108 -1.46 6.20 -18.99
N ARG A 109 -0.24 6.50 -19.41
CA ARG A 109 0.83 5.52 -19.44
C ARG A 109 1.16 5.04 -18.05
N GLY A 110 1.03 3.74 -17.83
CA GLY A 110 1.33 3.05 -16.58
C GLY A 110 2.49 2.06 -16.73
N ASN A 111 2.81 1.38 -15.64
CA ASN A 111 3.80 0.31 -15.68
C ASN A 111 3.21 -0.97 -16.31
N PRO A 112 4.04 -1.80 -16.97
CA PRO A 112 3.64 -3.14 -17.38
C PRO A 112 3.12 -3.93 -16.16
N SER A 113 1.95 -4.58 -16.31
CA SER A 113 1.41 -5.40 -15.23
C SER A 113 1.86 -6.85 -15.41
N PRO A 114 2.59 -7.45 -14.46
CA PRO A 114 3.01 -8.84 -14.56
C PRO A 114 1.85 -9.80 -14.25
N VAL A 115 0.78 -9.29 -13.66
CA VAL A 115 -0.32 -10.12 -13.13
C VAL A 115 -1.17 -10.66 -14.27
N LYS A 116 -1.06 -11.97 -14.51
CA LYS A 116 -1.86 -12.70 -15.50
C LYS A 116 -3.03 -13.39 -14.79
N LEU A 117 -4.23 -12.90 -15.01
CA LEU A 117 -5.47 -13.57 -14.58
C LEU A 117 -5.74 -14.79 -15.50
N PRO A 118 -6.41 -15.89 -15.04
CA PRO A 118 -7.18 -16.04 -13.80
C PRO A 118 -6.48 -16.80 -12.65
N ALA A 119 -5.26 -17.26 -12.78
CA ALA A 119 -4.63 -18.19 -11.83
C ALA A 119 -3.78 -17.50 -10.75
N VAL A 120 -4.24 -16.37 -10.23
CA VAL A 120 -3.49 -15.58 -9.25
C VAL A 120 -3.98 -15.83 -7.83
N GLN A 121 -3.05 -16.16 -6.92
CA GLN A 121 -3.28 -16.18 -5.49
C GLN A 121 -2.99 -14.80 -4.91
N ILE A 122 -3.77 -14.41 -3.90
CA ILE A 122 -3.56 -13.18 -3.14
C ILE A 122 -3.49 -13.57 -1.67
N TRP A 123 -2.31 -13.40 -1.10
CA TRP A 123 -2.11 -13.59 0.33
C TRP A 123 -1.95 -12.26 1.04
N ARG A 124 -2.54 -12.13 2.23
CA ARG A 124 -2.54 -10.90 3.02
C ARG A 124 -2.30 -11.21 4.49
N ALA A 125 -1.45 -10.42 5.14
CA ALA A 125 -1.23 -10.47 6.57
C ALA A 125 -1.28 -9.08 7.20
N PRO A 126 -2.15 -8.84 8.19
CA PRO A 126 -2.04 -7.69 9.07
C PRO A 126 -0.84 -7.90 10.01
N LEU A 127 -0.01 -6.86 10.17
CA LEU A 127 1.23 -6.90 10.95
C LEU A 127 1.24 -5.85 12.08
N THR A 128 0.09 -5.23 12.35
CA THR A 128 -0.03 -4.21 13.40
C THR A 128 0.52 -4.71 14.73
N GLY A 129 1.41 -3.91 15.33
CA GLY A 129 2.11 -4.27 16.57
C GLY A 129 3.36 -5.13 16.36
N GLN A 130 3.65 -5.59 15.15
CA GLN A 130 4.91 -6.27 14.85
C GLN A 130 5.99 -5.25 14.49
N VAL A 131 7.17 -5.43 15.05
CA VAL A 131 8.35 -4.61 14.76
C VAL A 131 9.45 -5.54 14.26
N PHE A 132 10.07 -5.18 13.16
CA PHE A 132 10.97 -6.05 12.43
C PHE A 132 12.43 -5.69 12.67
N ASP A 133 13.28 -6.72 12.69
CA ASP A 133 14.72 -6.59 12.59
C ASP A 133 15.08 -6.26 11.13
N PRO A 134 15.73 -5.11 10.85
CA PRO A 134 15.98 -4.70 9.47
C PRO A 134 16.75 -5.71 8.62
N PRO A 135 17.88 -6.30 9.06
CA PRO A 135 18.59 -7.33 8.30
C PRO A 135 17.75 -8.57 7.99
N SER A 136 16.98 -9.05 8.98
CA SER A 136 16.11 -10.23 8.80
C SER A 136 14.98 -9.95 7.82
N LEU A 137 14.37 -8.77 7.92
CA LEU A 137 13.31 -8.32 7.00
C LEU A 137 13.84 -8.16 5.56
N ASP A 138 15.04 -7.62 5.39
CA ASP A 138 15.67 -7.48 4.06
C ASP A 138 15.91 -8.87 3.43
N THR A 139 16.45 -9.82 4.20
CA THR A 139 16.65 -11.21 3.75
C THR A 139 15.33 -11.84 3.34
N PHE A 140 14.30 -11.77 4.19
CA PHE A 140 12.97 -12.28 3.88
C PHE A 140 12.41 -11.65 2.59
N TRP A 141 12.55 -10.33 2.43
CA TRP A 141 12.03 -9.64 1.26
C TRP A 141 12.74 -10.05 -0.02
N GLN A 142 14.06 -10.25 0.04
CA GLN A 142 14.83 -10.78 -1.10
C GLN A 142 14.39 -12.20 -1.45
N GLU A 143 14.26 -13.09 -0.49
CA GLU A 143 13.76 -14.45 -0.70
C GLU A 143 12.36 -14.44 -1.33
N LEU A 144 11.45 -13.61 -0.80
CA LEU A 144 10.09 -13.48 -1.30
C LEU A 144 10.07 -13.05 -2.77
N THR A 145 10.84 -12.02 -3.10
CA THR A 145 10.85 -11.44 -4.45
C THR A 145 11.69 -12.23 -5.46
N GLN A 146 12.59 -13.09 -4.99
CA GLN A 146 13.38 -14.00 -5.82
C GLN A 146 12.71 -15.38 -6.01
N GLY A 147 11.53 -15.58 -5.45
CA GLY A 147 10.72 -16.78 -5.72
C GLY A 147 10.94 -17.94 -4.77
N ALA A 148 11.57 -17.74 -3.59
CA ALA A 148 11.74 -18.81 -2.61
C ALA A 148 10.40 -19.35 -2.07
N TYR A 149 9.33 -18.59 -2.15
CA TYR A 149 8.00 -18.92 -1.66
C TYR A 149 6.92 -18.97 -2.76
N GLY A 150 7.32 -19.21 -4.00
CA GLY A 150 6.45 -19.21 -5.17
C GLY A 150 6.74 -18.07 -6.15
N GLU A 151 6.05 -18.05 -7.29
CA GLU A 151 6.24 -17.00 -8.29
C GLU A 151 5.52 -15.71 -7.86
N VAL A 152 6.23 -14.80 -7.22
CA VAL A 152 5.71 -13.52 -6.77
C VAL A 152 5.69 -12.52 -7.91
N GLN A 153 4.51 -12.06 -8.29
CA GLN A 153 4.30 -11.10 -9.37
C GLN A 153 4.19 -9.67 -8.82
N ARG A 154 3.70 -9.53 -7.60
CA ARG A 154 3.52 -8.28 -6.89
C ARG A 154 3.63 -8.49 -5.39
N ALA A 155 4.40 -7.68 -4.71
CA ALA A 155 4.36 -7.60 -3.25
C ALA A 155 4.37 -6.13 -2.80
N LYS A 156 3.61 -5.80 -1.79
CA LYS A 156 3.63 -4.50 -1.13
C LYS A 156 3.38 -4.66 0.36
N GLY A 157 4.09 -3.88 1.16
CA GLY A 157 3.92 -3.94 2.61
C GLY A 157 4.26 -2.62 3.29
N ILE A 158 3.74 -2.46 4.51
CA ILE A 158 4.17 -1.45 5.45
C ILE A 158 4.75 -2.17 6.66
N PHE A 159 5.99 -1.84 6.99
CA PHE A 159 6.75 -2.47 8.06
C PHE A 159 7.24 -1.43 9.06
N GLU A 160 7.11 -1.76 10.33
CA GLU A 160 7.65 -1.00 11.45
C GLU A 160 9.04 -1.53 11.81
N LEU A 161 10.03 -0.67 11.89
CA LEU A 161 11.41 -1.03 12.22
C LEU A 161 11.77 -0.69 13.65
N ALA A 162 12.87 -1.27 14.13
CA ALA A 162 13.36 -1.13 15.51
C ALA A 162 13.65 0.32 15.91
N ASP A 163 14.01 1.17 14.96
CA ASP A 163 14.30 2.59 15.15
C ASP A 163 13.04 3.49 15.19
N GLY A 164 11.86 2.86 15.15
CA GLY A 164 10.56 3.53 15.19
C GLY A 164 10.09 4.11 13.86
N GLN A 165 10.84 3.94 12.79
CA GLN A 165 10.44 4.33 11.44
C GLN A 165 9.50 3.29 10.82
N ALA A 166 8.63 3.75 9.91
CA ALA A 166 7.78 2.88 9.10
C ALA A 166 8.15 3.02 7.63
N PHE A 167 8.26 1.90 6.94
CA PHE A 167 8.61 1.86 5.51
C PHE A 167 7.52 1.18 4.69
N HIS A 168 7.27 1.74 3.52
CA HIS A 168 6.50 1.09 2.46
C HIS A 168 7.47 0.40 1.50
N PHE A 169 7.34 -0.91 1.38
CA PHE A 169 8.05 -1.75 0.42
C PHE A 169 7.12 -2.04 -0.76
N ASP A 170 7.65 -1.95 -1.97
CA ASP A 170 6.88 -2.09 -3.19
C ASP A 170 7.69 -2.84 -4.26
N PHE A 171 7.23 -4.05 -4.62
CA PHE A 171 7.80 -4.90 -5.65
C PHE A 171 6.79 -5.18 -6.76
N VAL A 172 7.23 -5.05 -8.00
CA VAL A 172 6.48 -5.40 -9.20
C VAL A 172 7.38 -6.25 -10.08
N GLY A 173 7.03 -7.50 -10.34
CA GLY A 173 7.87 -8.47 -11.06
C GLY A 173 8.26 -8.06 -12.47
N SER A 174 7.58 -7.09 -13.09
CA SER A 174 7.95 -6.52 -14.40
C SER A 174 8.91 -5.32 -14.31
N LEU A 175 9.23 -4.84 -13.12
CA LEU A 175 10.13 -3.72 -12.88
C LEU A 175 11.42 -4.19 -12.19
N PRO A 176 12.55 -3.52 -12.41
CA PRO A 176 13.77 -3.88 -11.73
C PRO A 176 13.73 -3.50 -10.24
N GLY A 177 14.08 -4.45 -9.38
CA GLY A 177 14.28 -4.24 -7.95
C GLY A 177 13.01 -3.96 -7.14
N THR A 178 13.21 -3.48 -5.92
CA THR A 178 12.17 -3.08 -4.98
C THR A 178 12.30 -1.59 -4.68
N ALA A 179 11.18 -0.90 -4.59
CA ALA A 179 11.15 0.47 -4.08
C ALA A 179 10.89 0.46 -2.57
N TYR A 180 11.78 1.11 -1.81
CA TYR A 180 11.66 1.33 -0.38
C TYR A 180 11.37 2.81 -0.15
N THR A 181 10.31 3.11 0.57
CA THR A 181 9.92 4.50 0.85
C THR A 181 9.61 4.64 2.33
N GLU A 182 10.36 5.48 3.02
CA GLU A 182 10.01 5.88 4.39
C GLU A 182 8.68 6.62 4.39
N LEU A 183 7.79 6.24 5.29
CA LEU A 183 6.53 6.96 5.49
C LEU A 183 6.79 8.18 6.39
N PRO A 184 6.26 9.37 6.05
CA PRO A 184 6.41 10.58 6.84
C PRO A 184 5.55 10.53 8.12
N LEU A 185 5.84 9.56 8.96
CA LEU A 185 5.16 9.33 10.24
C LEU A 185 6.12 9.61 11.40
N PRO A 186 5.62 10.10 12.54
CA PRO A 186 6.44 10.23 13.74
C PRO A 186 7.07 8.89 14.14
N ARG A 187 8.33 8.92 14.55
CA ARG A 187 9.00 7.74 15.10
C ARG A 187 8.25 7.19 16.30
N TRP A 188 8.13 5.87 16.37
CA TRP A 188 7.46 5.18 17.49
C TRP A 188 8.49 4.48 18.38
N LEU A 189 8.89 5.13 19.46
CA LEU A 189 9.91 4.64 20.39
C LEU A 189 9.36 4.24 21.76
N LYS A 190 8.06 3.90 21.84
CA LYS A 190 7.39 3.52 23.11
C LYS A 190 6.67 2.17 22.95
N GLY A 191 7.46 1.10 22.92
CA GLY A 191 6.93 -0.26 22.74
C GLY A 191 6.42 -0.52 21.31
N ARG A 192 5.44 -1.39 21.18
CA ARG A 192 4.89 -1.77 19.87
C ARG A 192 3.90 -0.73 19.34
N PRO A 193 4.02 -0.33 18.07
CA PRO A 193 3.10 0.63 17.48
C PRO A 193 1.70 0.03 17.29
N TYR A 194 0.67 0.86 17.47
CA TYR A 194 -0.72 0.49 17.19
C TYR A 194 -1.20 0.93 15.80
N ARG A 195 -0.37 1.71 15.09
CA ARG A 195 -0.68 2.11 13.71
C ARG A 195 -0.61 0.91 12.78
N PHE A 196 -1.34 0.98 11.69
CA PHE A 196 -1.43 -0.12 10.74
C PHE A 196 -0.08 -0.44 10.11
N SER A 197 0.24 -1.72 10.07
CA SER A 197 1.24 -2.33 9.20
C SER A 197 0.68 -3.63 8.60
N GLY A 198 1.21 -4.08 7.46
CA GLY A 198 0.68 -5.25 6.77
C GLY A 198 1.42 -5.56 5.47
N LEU A 199 1.21 -6.76 4.97
CA LEU A 199 1.79 -7.29 3.74
C LEU A 199 0.70 -7.86 2.83
N GLU A 200 0.77 -7.55 1.53
CA GLU A 200 0.00 -8.18 0.47
C GLU A 200 0.95 -8.75 -0.57
N VAL A 201 0.79 -10.03 -0.90
CA VAL A 201 1.55 -10.76 -1.92
C VAL A 201 0.59 -11.30 -2.96
N VAL A 202 0.91 -11.10 -4.22
CA VAL A 202 0.15 -11.57 -5.39
C VAL A 202 1.08 -12.41 -6.25
N GLY A 203 0.68 -13.65 -6.54
CA GLY A 203 1.54 -14.57 -7.29
C GLY A 203 0.89 -15.91 -7.59
N GLN A 204 1.71 -16.89 -7.97
CA GLN A 204 1.28 -18.26 -8.24
C GLN A 204 2.09 -19.25 -7.39
N GLY A 205 1.43 -20.31 -6.92
CA GLY A 205 2.08 -21.33 -6.11
C GLY A 205 2.65 -20.78 -4.80
N LEU A 206 1.99 -19.79 -4.19
CA LEU A 206 2.46 -19.16 -2.96
C LEU A 206 2.44 -20.15 -1.80
N GLU A 207 3.56 -20.33 -1.16
CA GLU A 207 3.71 -21.11 0.08
C GLU A 207 3.34 -20.25 1.30
N GLU A 208 2.05 -19.94 1.45
CA GLU A 208 1.51 -19.00 2.44
C GLU A 208 1.98 -19.29 3.88
N GLY A 209 2.06 -20.58 4.23
CA GLY A 209 2.55 -21.01 5.55
C GLY A 209 4.02 -20.69 5.79
N ALA A 210 4.86 -20.87 4.77
CA ALA A 210 6.29 -20.54 4.84
C ALA A 210 6.49 -19.03 4.90
N ILE A 211 5.77 -18.26 4.07
CA ILE A 211 5.78 -16.78 4.12
C ILE A 211 5.44 -16.30 5.54
N ALA A 212 4.34 -16.82 6.12
CA ALA A 212 3.89 -16.40 7.44
C ALA A 212 4.90 -16.75 8.54
N ALA A 213 5.50 -17.95 8.48
CA ALA A 213 6.48 -18.42 9.47
C ALA A 213 7.75 -17.57 9.43
N THR A 214 8.37 -17.42 8.24
CA THR A 214 9.60 -16.62 8.09
C THR A 214 9.39 -15.17 8.47
N LEU A 215 8.26 -14.59 8.05
CA LEU A 215 7.93 -13.21 8.42
C LEU A 215 7.81 -13.03 9.94
N LYS A 216 7.23 -14.01 10.63
CA LYS A 216 7.15 -14.00 12.10
C LYS A 216 8.55 -14.08 12.75
N ASP A 217 9.45 -14.88 12.18
CA ASP A 217 10.81 -15.04 12.70
C ASP A 217 11.65 -13.76 12.53
N CYS A 218 11.28 -12.87 11.59
CA CYS A 218 11.89 -11.55 11.42
C CYS A 218 11.46 -10.53 12.49
N THR A 219 10.50 -10.85 13.36
CA THR A 219 9.98 -9.91 14.37
C THR A 219 10.83 -9.89 15.62
N LEU A 220 11.06 -8.69 16.16
CA LEU A 220 11.74 -8.51 17.43
C LEU A 220 10.88 -8.96 18.62
N SER A 221 11.50 -9.63 19.59
CA SER A 221 10.90 -9.88 20.90
C SER A 221 10.75 -8.56 21.67
N ASP A 222 9.85 -8.53 22.68
CA ASP A 222 9.63 -7.33 23.50
C ASP A 222 10.92 -6.86 24.22
N SER A 223 11.74 -7.80 24.67
CA SER A 223 13.00 -7.50 25.34
C SER A 223 14.03 -6.84 24.41
N LEU A 224 14.16 -7.36 23.18
CA LEU A 224 15.06 -6.78 22.18
C LEU A 224 14.58 -5.41 21.72
N LEU A 225 13.29 -5.29 21.47
CA LEU A 225 12.68 -4.01 21.08
C LEU A 225 12.91 -2.94 22.15
N ALA A 226 12.67 -3.27 23.43
CA ALA A 226 12.88 -2.34 24.54
C ALA A 226 14.34 -1.90 24.64
N SER A 227 15.30 -2.83 24.44
CA SER A 227 16.73 -2.50 24.43
C SER A 227 17.11 -1.55 23.30
N HIS A 228 16.62 -1.79 22.08
CA HIS A 228 16.85 -0.93 20.92
C HIS A 228 16.28 0.47 21.15
N GLN A 229 15.04 0.56 21.62
CA GLN A 229 14.38 1.85 21.85
C GLN A 229 15.05 2.67 22.97
N ALA A 230 15.51 2.03 24.03
CA ALA A 230 16.26 2.69 25.11
C ALA A 230 17.59 3.27 24.63
N SER A 231 18.30 2.54 23.76
CA SER A 231 19.58 3.01 23.18
C SER A 231 19.37 4.26 22.32
N LEU A 232 18.32 4.28 21.49
CA LEU A 232 17.99 5.41 20.62
C LEU A 232 17.58 6.66 21.42
N GLN A 233 16.74 6.50 22.44
CA GLN A 233 16.31 7.61 23.31
C GLN A 233 17.48 8.26 24.04
N THR A 234 18.51 7.48 24.40
CA THR A 234 19.72 7.98 25.02
C THR A 234 20.56 8.78 24.04
N SER A 235 20.66 8.33 22.79
CA SER A 235 21.40 9.02 21.73
C SER A 235 20.76 10.37 21.37
N ASP A 236 19.44 10.41 21.18
CA ASP A 236 18.71 11.64 20.89
C ASP A 236 18.82 12.69 22.02
N SER A 237 18.94 12.22 23.27
CA SER A 237 19.11 13.10 24.42
C SER A 237 20.52 13.75 24.51
N LEU A 238 21.53 13.12 23.91
CA LEU A 238 22.91 13.62 23.86
C LEU A 238 23.16 14.61 22.72
N GLU A 239 22.36 14.54 21.64
CA GLU A 239 22.47 15.47 20.50
C GLU A 239 21.78 16.83 20.75
N VAL A 240 20.90 16.90 21.74
CA VAL A 240 20.13 18.12 22.09
C VAL A 240 20.79 18.91 23.25
N ALA A 241 21.85 18.39 23.87
CA ALA A 241 22.59 19.00 24.97
C ALA A 241 23.88 19.64 24.49
#